data_40b29daccfccda4bc6aff049a5086659
#
_entry.id   40b29daccfccda4bc6aff049a5086659
#
_cell.length_a   1.000
_cell.length_b   1.000
_cell.length_c   1.000
_cell.angle_alpha   90.00
_cell.angle_beta   90.00
_cell.angle_gamma   90.00
#
_symmetry.space_group_name_H-M   'P 1'
#
loop_
_entity.id
_entity.type
_entity.pdbx_description
1 polymer ?
#
loop_
_entity_poly.entity_id
_entity_poly.type
_entity_poly.pdbx_seq_one_letter_code
_entity_poly.pdbx_strand_id
1 'polypeptide(L)'
;GYCMDLFDYMRENTMEKESPLASRLRPRTLDEVVGQQHIIGKDKLLYRAIKADKLGSVIFYGPPGTGKTTLAKVIANTTQADFKQINATVAGKKDMEEVVTEAKNNMGMYGRRTILFVDEIHRFNKGQQDYLLPFVEDGTLTLIGATTENPYFEVNGALLSRSRIFELKPLEKDDIKQLIYRAVTDSERGMGTYRVKIEEDAADFLADTANGDARAALNAVELGVLTTERSEDGLIHIDLAAAQECIQKRAVRYDKDGDNHYDTISAFIKSMRGSDPDAAVYYLARMLYAGEDIKFIARRIMICASEDVGNADPQALNVAVSAALAAERIGLPEAQIILSQAASYVACAPKSNAAYVAIQNAMENVKTTRTMPVPVHLQDRHYKGAAKLGHGEGYKYAHDYPKHYVKQQYLPDGMEGTVFYEPSDNGYEKQIKAHMKWLKD
;
A
#
# COMPACT_ATOMS: atom_id res chain seq x y z
N GLY A 1 11.98 -4.69 39.48
CA GLY A 1 10.65 -5.20 39.55
C GLY A 1 9.68 -4.10 39.94
N TYR A 2 9.00 -3.50 38.96
CA TYR A 2 7.88 -2.62 39.27
C TYR A 2 6.78 -3.49 39.84
N CYS A 3 6.50 -3.35 41.12
CA CYS A 3 5.30 -3.89 41.74
C CYS A 3 4.14 -3.06 41.19
N MET A 4 3.37 -3.63 40.27
CA MET A 4 2.15 -2.99 39.76
C MET A 4 1.17 -2.92 40.95
N ASP A 5 0.77 -1.71 41.32
CA ASP A 5 -0.21 -1.49 42.37
C ASP A 5 -1.56 -2.13 41.97
N LEU A 6 -2.31 -2.64 42.94
CA LEU A 6 -3.64 -3.19 42.71
C LEU A 6 -4.55 -2.21 41.96
N PHE A 7 -4.41 -0.92 42.23
CA PHE A 7 -5.16 0.12 41.54
C PHE A 7 -4.76 0.26 40.08
N ASP A 8 -3.47 0.12 39.74
CA ASP A 8 -2.98 0.13 38.36
C ASP A 8 -3.50 -1.09 37.61
N TYR A 9 -3.49 -2.26 38.24
CA TYR A 9 -4.04 -3.48 37.66
C TYR A 9 -5.53 -3.35 37.40
N MET A 10 -6.31 -2.83 38.38
CA MET A 10 -7.76 -2.62 38.23
C MET A 10 -8.04 -1.58 37.12
N ARG A 11 -7.25 -0.52 37.04
CA ARG A 11 -7.40 0.51 36.02
C ARG A 11 -7.11 -0.02 34.61
N GLU A 12 -6.03 -0.78 34.44
CA GLU A 12 -5.71 -1.44 33.17
C GLU A 12 -6.80 -2.41 32.75
N ASN A 13 -7.31 -3.21 33.69
CA ASN A 13 -8.37 -4.18 33.44
C ASN A 13 -9.70 -3.49 33.07
N THR A 14 -10.01 -2.37 33.70
CA THR A 14 -11.17 -1.54 33.35
C THR A 14 -11.00 -0.89 31.99
N MET A 15 -9.81 -0.36 31.69
CA MET A 15 -9.49 0.24 30.38
C MET A 15 -9.57 -0.81 29.27
N GLU A 16 -9.08 -2.02 29.49
CA GLU A 16 -9.22 -3.11 28.51
C GLU A 16 -10.69 -3.45 28.23
N LYS A 17 -11.52 -3.51 29.25
CA LYS A 17 -12.95 -3.83 29.10
C LYS A 17 -13.76 -2.70 28.48
N GLU A 18 -13.36 -1.46 28.67
CA GLU A 18 -14.04 -0.28 28.15
C GLU A 18 -13.52 0.18 26.80
N SER A 19 -12.40 -0.39 26.33
CA SER A 19 -11.85 -0.05 25.00
C SER A 19 -12.81 -0.50 23.90
N PRO A 20 -12.78 0.18 22.72
CA PRO A 20 -13.63 -0.22 21.61
C PRO A 20 -13.44 -1.69 21.23
N LEU A 21 -14.52 -2.34 20.84
CA LEU A 21 -14.53 -3.75 20.45
C LEU A 21 -13.45 -4.07 19.42
N ALA A 22 -13.26 -3.22 18.42
CA ALA A 22 -12.23 -3.40 17.40
C ALA A 22 -10.83 -3.46 18.02
N SER A 23 -10.55 -2.67 19.05
CA SER A 23 -9.26 -2.68 19.75
C SER A 23 -9.08 -3.93 20.61
N ARG A 24 -10.13 -4.37 21.27
CA ARG A 24 -10.09 -5.59 22.11
C ARG A 24 -9.85 -6.85 21.31
N LEU A 25 -10.34 -6.90 20.06
CA LEU A 25 -10.24 -8.06 19.18
C LEU A 25 -8.99 -8.07 18.32
N ARG A 26 -8.08 -7.11 18.50
CA ARG A 26 -6.80 -7.14 17.77
C ARG A 26 -6.08 -8.45 18.01
N PRO A 27 -5.55 -9.09 16.96
CA PRO A 27 -4.81 -10.33 17.13
C PRO A 27 -3.59 -10.14 18.02
N ARG A 28 -3.32 -11.12 18.87
CA ARG A 28 -2.14 -11.18 19.74
C ARG A 28 -1.12 -12.20 19.24
N THR A 29 -1.58 -13.17 18.47
CA THR A 29 -0.75 -14.24 17.91
C THR A 29 -0.93 -14.30 16.39
N LEU A 30 -0.01 -14.96 15.69
CA LEU A 30 -0.11 -15.15 14.25
C LEU A 30 -1.36 -15.94 13.85
N ASP A 31 -1.76 -16.91 14.66
CA ASP A 31 -2.93 -17.75 14.37
C ASP A 31 -4.25 -16.99 14.52
N GLU A 32 -4.26 -15.90 15.27
CA GLU A 32 -5.42 -15.03 15.42
C GLU A 32 -5.59 -14.03 14.27
N VAL A 33 -4.55 -13.81 13.47
CA VAL A 33 -4.61 -12.87 12.35
C VAL A 33 -5.58 -13.39 11.29
N VAL A 34 -6.55 -12.58 10.94
CA VAL A 34 -7.54 -12.89 9.91
C VAL A 34 -7.13 -12.19 8.63
N GLY A 35 -7.24 -12.90 7.50
CA GLY A 35 -6.78 -12.40 6.21
C GLY A 35 -5.27 -12.47 6.04
N GLN A 36 -4.74 -11.82 5.01
CA GLN A 36 -3.32 -11.76 4.69
C GLN A 36 -2.66 -13.12 4.46
N GLN A 37 -3.43 -14.15 4.14
CA GLN A 37 -2.93 -15.52 4.00
C GLN A 37 -1.92 -15.67 2.86
N HIS A 38 -1.91 -14.76 1.90
CA HIS A 38 -0.93 -14.72 0.82
C HIS A 38 0.49 -14.43 1.32
N ILE A 39 0.65 -13.87 2.53
CA ILE A 39 1.95 -13.58 3.13
C ILE A 39 2.20 -14.31 4.45
N ILE A 40 1.17 -14.54 5.27
CA ILE A 40 1.31 -15.14 6.59
C ILE A 40 0.74 -16.57 6.70
N GLY A 41 0.29 -17.16 5.60
CA GLY A 41 -0.09 -18.57 5.59
C GLY A 41 1.06 -19.45 6.15
N LYS A 42 0.71 -20.56 6.80
CA LYS A 42 1.70 -21.43 7.48
C LYS A 42 2.83 -21.93 6.59
N ASP A 43 2.57 -22.04 5.30
CA ASP A 43 3.54 -22.45 4.28
C ASP A 43 4.36 -21.29 3.71
N LYS A 44 4.03 -20.05 4.06
CA LYS A 44 4.68 -18.86 3.51
C LYS A 44 5.96 -18.51 4.25
N LEU A 45 6.86 -17.84 3.54
CA LEU A 45 8.18 -17.48 4.06
C LEU A 45 8.10 -16.62 5.32
N LEU A 46 7.22 -15.62 5.35
CA LEU A 46 7.11 -14.71 6.49
C LEU A 46 6.74 -15.48 7.77
N TYR A 47 5.72 -16.34 7.71
CA TYR A 47 5.31 -17.16 8.84
C TYR A 47 6.46 -18.04 9.35
N ARG A 48 7.14 -18.74 8.42
CA ARG A 48 8.27 -19.61 8.77
C ARG A 48 9.45 -18.85 9.37
N ALA A 49 9.75 -17.66 8.82
CA ALA A 49 10.84 -16.83 9.34
C ALA A 49 10.54 -16.30 10.74
N ILE A 50 9.30 -15.93 11.03
CA ILE A 50 8.87 -15.50 12.36
C ILE A 50 8.98 -16.66 13.35
N LYS A 51 8.47 -17.83 13.00
CA LYS A 51 8.52 -19.01 13.89
C LYS A 51 9.95 -19.49 14.14
N ALA A 52 10.83 -19.35 13.17
CA ALA A 52 12.25 -19.71 13.31
C ALA A 52 13.11 -18.63 13.97
N ASP A 53 12.52 -17.47 14.28
CA ASP A 53 13.21 -16.27 14.80
C ASP A 53 14.38 -15.85 13.89
N LYS A 54 14.13 -15.88 12.58
CA LYS A 54 15.10 -15.50 11.54
C LYS A 54 14.60 -14.35 10.68
N LEU A 55 13.69 -13.55 11.21
CA LEU A 55 13.14 -12.42 10.48
C LEU A 55 14.16 -11.28 10.40
N GLY A 56 14.49 -10.87 9.18
CA GLY A 56 15.21 -9.63 8.90
C GLY A 56 14.27 -8.44 8.78
N SER A 57 14.77 -7.35 8.25
CA SER A 57 13.94 -6.15 8.04
C SER A 57 12.89 -6.37 6.97
N VAL A 58 11.70 -5.82 7.20
CA VAL A 58 10.56 -5.92 6.29
C VAL A 58 9.89 -4.56 6.11
N ILE A 59 9.22 -4.39 4.98
CA ILE A 59 8.35 -3.25 4.71
C ILE A 59 6.97 -3.79 4.36
N PHE A 60 5.97 -3.35 5.11
CA PHE A 60 4.57 -3.61 4.82
C PHE A 60 3.96 -2.41 4.10
N TYR A 61 3.33 -2.65 2.96
CA TYR A 61 2.62 -1.60 2.26
C TYR A 61 1.21 -2.03 1.89
N GLY A 62 0.34 -1.07 1.77
CA GLY A 62 -1.06 -1.29 1.43
C GLY A 62 -1.95 -0.18 1.95
N PRO A 63 -3.24 -0.20 1.59
CA PRO A 63 -4.19 0.82 2.02
C PRO A 63 -4.26 0.97 3.54
N PRO A 64 -4.73 2.13 4.05
CA PRO A 64 -5.00 2.28 5.47
C PRO A 64 -5.97 1.22 5.97
N GLY A 65 -5.82 0.80 7.22
CA GLY A 65 -6.74 -0.16 7.84
C GLY A 65 -6.52 -1.62 7.48
N THR A 66 -5.42 -1.97 6.82
CA THR A 66 -5.08 -3.35 6.48
C THR A 66 -4.37 -4.11 7.59
N GLY A 67 -4.02 -3.43 8.69
CA GLY A 67 -3.44 -4.08 9.87
C GLY A 67 -1.92 -4.12 9.91
N LYS A 68 -1.24 -3.18 9.27
CA LYS A 68 0.23 -3.11 9.25
C LYS A 68 0.83 -3.00 10.65
N THR A 69 0.31 -2.08 11.48
CA THR A 69 0.75 -1.90 12.87
C THR A 69 0.46 -3.14 13.71
N THR A 70 -0.73 -3.68 13.56
CA THR A 70 -1.16 -4.87 14.30
C THR A 70 -0.26 -6.07 13.99
N LEU A 71 0.05 -6.29 12.71
CA LEU A 71 0.93 -7.38 12.30
C LEU A 71 2.34 -7.22 12.86
N ALA A 72 2.87 -5.99 12.87
CA ALA A 72 4.18 -5.71 13.48
C ALA A 72 4.20 -6.04 14.96
N LYS A 73 3.16 -5.68 15.71
CA LYS A 73 3.02 -6.02 17.14
C LYS A 73 2.93 -7.51 17.38
N VAL A 74 2.20 -8.23 16.53
CA VAL A 74 2.10 -9.69 16.59
C VAL A 74 3.47 -10.34 16.37
N ILE A 75 4.22 -9.84 15.42
CA ILE A 75 5.60 -10.31 15.15
C ILE A 75 6.50 -10.09 16.38
N ALA A 76 6.46 -8.89 16.96
CA ALA A 76 7.25 -8.57 18.15
C ALA A 76 6.89 -9.49 19.32
N ASN A 77 5.60 -9.70 19.55
CA ASN A 77 5.12 -10.57 20.61
C ASN A 77 5.54 -12.03 20.40
N THR A 78 5.44 -12.53 19.17
CA THR A 78 5.81 -13.90 18.82
C THR A 78 7.31 -14.15 18.97
N THR A 79 8.14 -13.17 18.63
CA THR A 79 9.60 -13.27 18.70
C THR A 79 10.16 -12.83 20.05
N GLN A 80 9.31 -12.43 20.98
CA GLN A 80 9.69 -11.92 22.30
C GLN A 80 10.66 -10.73 22.24
N ALA A 81 10.57 -9.95 21.18
CA ALA A 81 11.37 -8.75 20.99
C ALA A 81 10.70 -7.54 21.66
N ASP A 82 11.52 -6.57 22.07
CA ASP A 82 11.02 -5.27 22.44
C ASP A 82 10.43 -4.57 21.22
N PHE A 83 9.37 -3.83 21.43
CA PHE A 83 8.69 -3.11 20.35
C PHE A 83 8.75 -1.61 20.58
N LYS A 84 9.35 -0.89 19.64
CA LYS A 84 9.39 0.56 19.64
C LYS A 84 8.73 1.07 18.37
N GLN A 85 7.94 2.13 18.50
CA GLN A 85 7.21 2.70 17.37
C GLN A 85 7.57 4.18 17.21
N ILE A 86 7.88 4.57 15.99
CA ILE A 86 8.04 5.97 15.60
C ILE A 86 7.23 6.24 14.35
N ASN A 87 6.85 7.50 14.18
CA ASN A 87 6.23 7.97 12.94
C ASN A 87 7.25 8.84 12.20
N ALA A 88 7.56 8.47 10.95
CA ALA A 88 8.59 9.16 10.17
C ALA A 88 8.28 10.63 9.89
N THR A 89 7.00 11.04 9.94
CA THR A 89 6.61 12.45 9.73
C THR A 89 6.99 13.37 10.88
N VAL A 90 7.07 12.85 12.11
CA VAL A 90 7.29 13.65 13.32
C VAL A 90 8.58 13.29 14.07
N ALA A 91 9.17 12.13 13.76
CA ALA A 91 10.36 11.66 14.45
C ALA A 91 11.59 12.51 14.10
N GLY A 92 12.19 13.09 15.12
CA GLY A 92 13.47 13.80 14.99
C GLY A 92 14.66 12.89 15.29
N LYS A 93 15.86 13.43 15.09
CA LYS A 93 17.13 12.74 15.35
C LYS A 93 17.20 12.22 16.78
N LYS A 94 16.74 13.02 17.74
CA LYS A 94 16.74 12.66 19.16
C LYS A 94 15.90 11.43 19.45
N ASP A 95 14.73 11.31 18.82
CA ASP A 95 13.85 10.16 18.99
C ASP A 95 14.53 8.87 18.50
N MET A 96 15.23 8.96 17.37
CA MET A 96 15.98 7.83 16.82
C MET A 96 17.17 7.44 17.68
N GLU A 97 17.89 8.42 18.23
CA GLU A 97 19.01 8.18 19.16
C GLU A 97 18.56 7.47 20.42
N GLU A 98 17.41 7.87 20.98
CA GLU A 98 16.82 7.22 22.16
C GLU A 98 16.48 5.75 21.87
N VAL A 99 15.86 5.48 20.74
CA VAL A 99 15.50 4.11 20.31
C VAL A 99 16.75 3.24 20.17
N VAL A 100 17.79 3.75 19.52
CA VAL A 100 19.04 3.02 19.33
C VAL A 100 19.73 2.75 20.67
N THR A 101 19.75 3.72 21.58
CA THR A 101 20.33 3.57 22.91
C THR A 101 19.60 2.50 23.71
N GLU A 102 18.27 2.53 23.72
CA GLU A 102 17.45 1.49 24.39
C GLU A 102 17.68 0.11 23.77
N ALA A 103 17.77 0.04 22.45
CA ALA A 103 18.00 -1.23 21.74
C ALA A 103 19.36 -1.84 22.12
N LYS A 104 20.41 -1.02 22.20
CA LYS A 104 21.73 -1.46 22.62
C LYS A 104 21.72 -1.94 24.07
N ASN A 105 21.04 -1.22 24.95
CA ASN A 105 20.91 -1.60 26.35
C ASN A 105 20.15 -2.92 26.51
N ASN A 106 19.05 -3.11 25.80
CA ASN A 106 18.27 -4.34 25.83
C ASN A 106 19.09 -5.54 25.35
N MET A 107 19.86 -5.38 24.29
CA MET A 107 20.72 -6.43 23.79
C MET A 107 21.85 -6.75 24.78
N GLY A 108 22.49 -5.73 25.35
CA GLY A 108 23.60 -5.90 26.29
C GLY A 108 23.19 -6.46 27.65
N MET A 109 22.06 -6.00 28.20
CA MET A 109 21.63 -6.36 29.56
C MET A 109 20.75 -7.64 29.58
N TYR A 110 19.94 -7.84 28.57
CA TYR A 110 18.91 -8.89 28.57
C TYR A 110 19.00 -9.87 27.38
N GLY A 111 19.91 -9.64 26.45
CA GLY A 111 20.00 -10.42 25.21
C GLY A 111 18.72 -10.31 24.35
N ARG A 112 17.93 -9.25 24.53
CA ARG A 112 16.64 -9.08 23.89
C ARG A 112 16.79 -8.21 22.65
N ARG A 113 16.21 -8.66 21.54
CA ARG A 113 16.15 -7.89 20.30
C ARG A 113 15.13 -6.77 20.38
N THR A 114 15.31 -5.75 19.58
CA THR A 114 14.38 -4.64 19.46
C THR A 114 13.86 -4.55 18.03
N ILE A 115 12.55 -4.57 17.89
CA ILE A 115 11.86 -4.26 16.64
C ILE A 115 11.50 -2.78 16.67
N LEU A 116 12.00 -2.04 15.68
CA LEU A 116 11.61 -0.67 15.43
C LEU A 116 10.56 -0.65 14.33
N PHE A 117 9.33 -0.30 14.69
CA PHE A 117 8.26 -0.07 13.73
C PHE A 117 8.24 1.39 13.32
N VAL A 118 8.42 1.65 12.02
CA VAL A 118 8.42 2.99 11.46
C VAL A 118 7.17 3.16 10.61
N ASP A 119 6.22 3.91 11.13
CA ASP A 119 5.02 4.26 10.37
C ASP A 119 5.33 5.37 9.38
N GLU A 120 4.68 5.32 8.23
CA GLU A 120 4.91 6.24 7.11
C GLU A 120 6.39 6.34 6.69
N ILE A 121 7.05 5.19 6.56
CA ILE A 121 8.49 5.10 6.26
C ILE A 121 8.89 5.84 4.99
N HIS A 122 7.99 6.06 4.05
CA HIS A 122 8.23 6.84 2.84
C HIS A 122 8.56 8.31 3.14
N ARG A 123 8.22 8.80 4.34
CA ARG A 123 8.52 10.16 4.79
C ARG A 123 9.92 10.33 5.39
N PHE A 124 10.65 9.24 5.57
CA PHE A 124 12.04 9.35 6.01
C PHE A 124 12.88 10.08 4.98
N ASN A 125 13.60 11.10 5.40
CA ASN A 125 14.62 11.72 4.56
C ASN A 125 15.90 10.88 4.56
N LYS A 126 16.81 11.22 3.65
CA LYS A 126 18.08 10.50 3.49
C LYS A 126 18.91 10.47 4.78
N GLY A 127 18.97 11.59 5.50
CA GLY A 127 19.73 11.68 6.75
C GLY A 127 19.20 10.76 7.85
N GLN A 128 17.88 10.66 7.97
CA GLN A 128 17.23 9.76 8.93
C GLN A 128 17.51 8.30 8.58
N GLN A 129 17.43 7.96 7.31
CA GLN A 129 17.71 6.60 6.82
C GLN A 129 19.17 6.23 7.03
N ASP A 130 20.08 7.11 6.66
CA ASP A 130 21.53 6.89 6.82
C ASP A 130 21.92 6.70 8.29
N TYR A 131 21.22 7.37 9.20
CA TYR A 131 21.44 7.18 10.63
C TYR A 131 21.06 5.78 11.12
N LEU A 132 19.94 5.25 10.66
CA LEU A 132 19.42 3.96 11.12
C LEU A 132 20.08 2.76 10.45
N LEU A 133 20.52 2.90 9.21
CA LEU A 133 21.06 1.78 8.41
C LEU A 133 22.17 0.99 9.11
N PRO A 134 23.19 1.61 9.74
CA PRO A 134 24.23 0.84 10.43
C PRO A 134 23.69 -0.07 11.52
N PHE A 135 22.67 0.37 12.25
CA PHE A 135 22.07 -0.40 13.36
C PHE A 135 21.14 -1.51 12.87
N VAL A 136 20.59 -1.35 11.68
CA VAL A 136 19.83 -2.42 11.00
C VAL A 136 20.79 -3.47 10.46
N GLU A 137 21.92 -3.03 9.89
CA GLU A 137 22.94 -3.92 9.34
C GLU A 137 23.63 -4.77 10.40
N ASP A 138 23.94 -4.18 11.56
CA ASP A 138 24.63 -4.90 12.64
C ASP A 138 23.70 -5.72 13.54
N GLY A 139 22.39 -5.67 13.28
CA GLY A 139 21.39 -6.44 14.02
C GLY A 139 20.94 -5.79 15.34
N THR A 140 21.37 -4.58 15.66
CA THR A 140 20.89 -3.84 16.83
C THR A 140 19.39 -3.62 16.76
N LEU A 141 18.90 -3.27 15.58
CA LEU A 141 17.48 -3.07 15.27
C LEU A 141 17.02 -4.03 14.18
N THR A 142 15.83 -4.59 14.36
CA THR A 142 15.08 -5.18 13.26
C THR A 142 14.02 -4.16 12.84
N LEU A 143 14.09 -3.72 11.58
CA LEU A 143 13.20 -2.69 11.07
C LEU A 143 11.94 -3.30 10.49
N ILE A 144 10.79 -2.80 10.90
CA ILE A 144 9.52 -3.05 10.23
C ILE A 144 8.96 -1.69 9.80
N GLY A 145 9.02 -1.42 8.49
CA GLY A 145 8.44 -0.21 7.93
C GLY A 145 7.01 -0.42 7.49
N ALA A 146 6.20 0.62 7.59
CA ALA A 146 4.83 0.62 7.07
C ALA A 146 4.60 1.84 6.21
N THR A 147 3.89 1.65 5.09
CA THR A 147 3.54 2.73 4.18
C THR A 147 2.26 2.42 3.44
N THR A 148 1.49 3.46 3.13
CA THR A 148 0.36 3.37 2.19
C THR A 148 0.79 3.57 0.74
N GLU A 149 2.02 4.04 0.54
CA GLU A 149 2.59 4.32 -0.77
C GLU A 149 3.33 3.11 -1.34
N ASN A 150 3.62 3.14 -2.64
CA ASN A 150 4.42 2.09 -3.25
C ASN A 150 5.89 2.24 -2.83
N PRO A 151 6.44 1.29 -2.04
CA PRO A 151 7.79 1.43 -1.50
C PRO A 151 8.89 1.44 -2.56
N TYR A 152 8.64 0.85 -3.72
CA TYR A 152 9.61 0.83 -4.82
C TYR A 152 9.90 2.22 -5.39
N PHE A 153 8.96 3.15 -5.22
CA PHE A 153 9.11 4.53 -5.70
C PHE A 153 9.40 5.52 -4.57
N GLU A 154 8.90 5.26 -3.37
CA GLU A 154 8.87 6.24 -2.30
C GLU A 154 9.88 5.97 -1.17
N VAL A 155 10.45 4.76 -1.11
CA VAL A 155 11.44 4.39 -0.10
C VAL A 155 12.84 4.38 -0.71
N ASN A 156 13.82 4.89 0.05
CA ASN A 156 15.21 4.93 -0.39
C ASN A 156 15.72 3.53 -0.75
N GLY A 157 16.45 3.43 -1.86
CA GLY A 157 16.98 2.17 -2.38
C GLY A 157 17.86 1.40 -1.42
N ALA A 158 18.56 2.08 -0.53
CA ALA A 158 19.42 1.42 0.47
C ALA A 158 18.61 0.64 1.50
N LEU A 159 17.49 1.19 1.98
CA LEU A 159 16.56 0.46 2.86
C LEU A 159 15.83 -0.64 2.09
N LEU A 160 15.40 -0.32 0.88
CA LEU A 160 14.63 -1.22 0.03
C LEU A 160 15.42 -2.50 -0.27
N SER A 161 16.69 -2.37 -0.62
CA SER A 161 17.56 -3.51 -0.96
C SER A 161 17.85 -4.43 0.21
N ARG A 162 17.71 -3.94 1.45
CA ARG A 162 17.96 -4.71 2.67
C ARG A 162 16.68 -5.23 3.31
N SER A 163 15.55 -4.93 2.73
CA SER A 163 14.23 -5.30 3.29
C SER A 163 13.48 -6.23 2.37
N ARG A 164 12.70 -7.13 2.97
CA ARG A 164 11.68 -7.87 2.24
C ARG A 164 10.40 -7.06 2.24
N ILE A 165 9.68 -7.07 1.12
CA ILE A 165 8.51 -6.24 0.92
C ILE A 165 7.29 -7.12 0.82
N PHE A 166 6.27 -6.80 1.61
CA PHE A 166 5.01 -7.54 1.65
C PHE A 166 3.84 -6.58 1.48
N GLU A 167 2.97 -6.92 0.55
CA GLU A 167 1.72 -6.18 0.35
C GLU A 167 0.64 -6.72 1.27
N LEU A 168 0.02 -5.82 2.05
CA LEU A 168 -1.20 -6.12 2.79
C LEU A 168 -2.39 -5.67 1.96
N LYS A 169 -3.37 -6.55 1.85
CA LYS A 169 -4.59 -6.30 1.07
C LYS A 169 -5.75 -5.99 1.99
N PRO A 170 -6.76 -5.26 1.51
CA PRO A 170 -8.01 -5.14 2.26
C PRO A 170 -8.55 -6.53 2.60
N LEU A 171 -9.18 -6.65 3.76
CA LEU A 171 -9.81 -7.89 4.17
C LEU A 171 -10.94 -8.25 3.22
N GLU A 172 -11.09 -9.54 2.93
CA GLU A 172 -12.21 -10.03 2.16
C GLU A 172 -13.47 -10.12 3.05
N LYS A 173 -14.62 -10.16 2.42
CA LYS A 173 -15.91 -10.25 3.10
C LYS A 173 -15.96 -11.39 4.10
N ASP A 174 -15.49 -12.58 3.73
CA ASP A 174 -15.51 -13.76 4.60
C ASP A 174 -14.58 -13.58 5.81
N ASP A 175 -13.46 -12.89 5.65
CA ASP A 175 -12.57 -12.55 6.76
C ASP A 175 -13.27 -11.66 7.77
N ILE A 176 -13.99 -10.66 7.31
CA ILE A 176 -14.73 -9.72 8.17
C ILE A 176 -15.90 -10.44 8.85
N LYS A 177 -16.61 -11.31 8.13
CA LYS A 177 -17.67 -12.16 8.74
C LYS A 177 -17.11 -12.99 9.88
N GLN A 178 -15.96 -13.59 9.71
CA GLN A 178 -15.29 -14.36 10.75
C GLN A 178 -14.98 -13.50 11.97
N LEU A 179 -14.52 -12.27 11.78
CA LEU A 179 -14.30 -11.32 12.88
C LEU A 179 -15.60 -10.94 13.58
N ILE A 180 -16.68 -10.74 12.86
CA ILE A 180 -18.01 -10.43 13.40
C ILE A 180 -18.49 -11.58 14.31
N TYR A 181 -18.41 -12.82 13.84
CA TYR A 181 -18.80 -13.98 14.64
C TYR A 181 -17.92 -14.14 15.87
N ARG A 182 -16.63 -13.91 15.74
CA ARG A 182 -15.71 -13.92 16.89
C ARG A 182 -16.10 -12.83 17.90
N ALA A 183 -16.47 -11.64 17.41
CA ALA A 183 -16.85 -10.51 18.25
C ALA A 183 -18.07 -10.84 19.13
N VAL A 184 -19.06 -11.55 18.60
CA VAL A 184 -20.29 -11.88 19.34
C VAL A 184 -20.16 -13.14 20.20
N THR A 185 -19.16 -13.97 19.97
CA THR A 185 -18.98 -15.25 20.70
C THR A 185 -17.87 -15.24 21.74
N ASP A 186 -16.83 -14.42 21.55
CA ASP A 186 -15.70 -14.35 22.48
C ASP A 186 -16.14 -13.69 23.79
N SER A 187 -16.08 -14.44 24.90
CA SER A 187 -16.51 -13.95 26.21
C SER A 187 -15.46 -13.10 26.93
N GLU A 188 -14.19 -13.19 26.53
CA GLU A 188 -13.10 -12.44 27.17
C GLU A 188 -12.86 -11.09 26.50
N ARG A 189 -12.74 -11.08 25.19
CA ARG A 189 -12.39 -9.88 24.42
C ARG A 189 -13.53 -9.33 23.59
N GLY A 190 -14.55 -10.14 23.32
CA GLY A 190 -15.72 -9.76 22.55
C GLY A 190 -16.94 -9.47 23.41
N MET A 191 -18.10 -9.64 22.80
CA MET A 191 -19.42 -9.41 23.40
C MET A 191 -20.11 -10.72 23.80
N GLY A 192 -19.36 -11.80 23.97
CA GLY A 192 -19.92 -13.13 24.25
C GLY A 192 -20.73 -13.21 25.55
N THR A 193 -20.38 -12.44 26.57
CA THR A 193 -21.10 -12.39 27.82
C THR A 193 -22.51 -11.77 27.71
N TYR A 194 -22.75 -11.00 26.65
CA TYR A 194 -24.06 -10.40 26.38
C TYR A 194 -25.07 -11.39 25.81
N ARG A 195 -24.63 -12.59 25.41
CA ARG A 195 -25.51 -13.62 24.84
C ARG A 195 -26.20 -13.10 23.58
N VAL A 196 -25.40 -12.84 22.57
CA VAL A 196 -25.82 -12.26 21.28
C VAL A 196 -26.02 -13.34 20.23
N LYS A 197 -27.09 -13.22 19.48
CA LYS A 197 -27.28 -13.98 18.23
C LYS A 197 -27.38 -12.99 17.08
N ILE A 198 -26.42 -13.05 16.17
CA ILE A 198 -26.46 -12.25 14.93
C ILE A 198 -26.98 -13.12 13.79
N GLU A 199 -27.97 -12.63 13.07
CA GLU A 199 -28.49 -13.32 11.89
C GLU A 199 -27.46 -13.31 10.75
N GLU A 200 -27.46 -14.35 9.94
CA GLU A 200 -26.48 -14.50 8.86
C GLU A 200 -26.54 -13.35 7.84
N ASP A 201 -27.73 -12.91 7.47
CA ASP A 201 -27.92 -11.79 6.54
C ASP A 201 -27.42 -10.46 7.15
N ALA A 202 -27.53 -10.29 8.46
CA ALA A 202 -26.99 -9.13 9.18
C ALA A 202 -25.48 -9.13 9.16
N ALA A 203 -24.84 -10.26 9.47
CA ALA A 203 -23.39 -10.41 9.42
C ALA A 203 -22.85 -10.20 8.00
N ASP A 204 -23.55 -10.75 7.02
CA ASP A 204 -23.21 -10.59 5.62
C ASP A 204 -23.27 -9.14 5.15
N PHE A 205 -24.35 -8.45 5.54
CA PHE A 205 -24.50 -7.00 5.25
C PHE A 205 -23.40 -6.16 5.86
N LEU A 206 -23.08 -6.40 7.14
CA LEU A 206 -22.02 -5.66 7.84
C LEU A 206 -20.65 -5.90 7.20
N ALA A 207 -20.37 -7.13 6.82
CA ALA A 207 -19.12 -7.50 6.16
C ALA A 207 -18.97 -6.84 4.78
N ASP A 208 -20.04 -6.82 3.98
CA ASP A 208 -20.07 -6.12 2.70
C ASP A 208 -19.82 -4.63 2.84
N THR A 209 -20.53 -4.02 3.78
CA THR A 209 -20.48 -2.56 3.97
C THR A 209 -19.15 -2.10 4.55
N ALA A 210 -18.45 -2.95 5.29
CA ALA A 210 -17.14 -2.66 5.86
C ALA A 210 -16.06 -2.46 4.79
N ASN A 211 -16.23 -3.06 3.64
CA ASN A 211 -15.39 -2.86 2.47
C ASN A 211 -13.89 -2.96 2.75
N GLY A 212 -13.49 -4.07 3.34
CA GLY A 212 -12.09 -4.36 3.63
C GLY A 212 -11.55 -3.81 4.95
N ASP A 213 -12.28 -2.93 5.62
CA ASP A 213 -11.93 -2.41 6.94
C ASP A 213 -12.91 -2.92 8.00
N ALA A 214 -12.46 -3.82 8.84
CA ALA A 214 -13.29 -4.45 9.86
C ALA A 214 -13.77 -3.50 10.97
N ARG A 215 -13.11 -2.36 11.17
CA ARG A 215 -13.44 -1.44 12.28
C ARG A 215 -14.87 -0.94 12.21
N ALA A 216 -15.33 -0.57 11.02
CA ALA A 216 -16.71 -0.11 10.81
C ALA A 216 -17.73 -1.20 11.17
N ALA A 217 -17.48 -2.43 10.74
CA ALA A 217 -18.35 -3.57 11.05
C ALA A 217 -18.36 -3.89 12.55
N LEU A 218 -17.21 -3.91 13.19
CA LEU A 218 -17.10 -4.21 14.61
C LEU A 218 -17.72 -3.10 15.48
N ASN A 219 -17.57 -1.84 15.09
CA ASN A 219 -18.22 -0.72 15.77
C ASN A 219 -19.76 -0.82 15.66
N ALA A 220 -20.25 -1.22 14.48
CA ALA A 220 -21.70 -1.44 14.29
C ALA A 220 -22.22 -2.60 15.14
N VAL A 221 -21.47 -3.69 15.26
CA VAL A 221 -21.80 -4.82 16.13
C VAL A 221 -21.87 -4.38 17.59
N GLU A 222 -20.87 -3.64 18.05
CA GLU A 222 -20.83 -3.13 19.43
C GLU A 222 -22.04 -2.24 19.71
N LEU A 223 -22.34 -1.30 18.83
CA LEU A 223 -23.49 -0.42 18.97
C LEU A 223 -24.80 -1.22 18.97
N GLY A 224 -24.92 -2.19 18.07
CA GLY A 224 -26.10 -3.04 18.00
C GLY A 224 -26.33 -3.85 19.27
N VAL A 225 -25.28 -4.42 19.83
CA VAL A 225 -25.37 -5.19 21.08
C VAL A 225 -25.76 -4.28 22.26
N LEU A 226 -25.14 -3.12 22.37
CA LEU A 226 -25.37 -2.21 23.50
C LEU A 226 -26.73 -1.50 23.44
N THR A 227 -27.37 -1.41 22.28
CA THR A 227 -28.62 -0.65 22.08
C THR A 227 -29.84 -1.53 21.82
N THR A 228 -29.65 -2.82 21.59
CA THR A 228 -30.78 -3.75 21.34
C THR A 228 -31.23 -4.41 22.64
N GLU A 229 -32.53 -4.36 22.90
CA GLU A 229 -33.13 -5.02 24.06
C GLU A 229 -33.14 -6.54 23.87
N ARG A 230 -33.06 -7.26 24.98
CA ARG A 230 -33.16 -8.72 24.97
C ARG A 230 -34.56 -9.17 24.59
N SER A 231 -34.63 -10.21 23.77
CA SER A 231 -35.87 -10.88 23.44
C SER A 231 -36.32 -11.80 24.58
N GLU A 232 -37.52 -12.38 24.44
CA GLU A 232 -38.12 -13.28 25.46
C GLU A 232 -37.22 -14.50 25.76
N ASP A 233 -36.41 -14.94 24.79
CA ASP A 233 -35.44 -16.03 24.94
C ASP A 233 -34.18 -15.62 25.75
N GLY A 234 -34.09 -14.38 26.18
CA GLY A 234 -32.97 -13.85 26.94
C GLY A 234 -31.75 -13.48 26.07
N LEU A 235 -31.85 -13.62 24.75
CA LEU A 235 -30.78 -13.28 23.80
C LEU A 235 -30.98 -11.90 23.23
N ILE A 236 -29.86 -11.27 22.88
CA ILE A 236 -29.86 -10.06 22.03
C ILE A 236 -29.79 -10.51 20.57
N HIS A 237 -30.83 -10.24 19.82
CA HIS A 237 -30.88 -10.59 18.39
C HIS A 237 -30.53 -9.38 17.55
N ILE A 238 -29.50 -9.53 16.72
CA ILE A 238 -29.13 -8.53 15.71
C ILE A 238 -29.59 -9.05 14.36
N ASP A 239 -30.69 -8.50 13.86
CA ASP A 239 -31.24 -8.79 12.54
C ASP A 239 -30.71 -7.78 11.51
N LEU A 240 -31.08 -7.98 10.23
CA LEU A 240 -30.66 -7.11 9.14
C LEU A 240 -31.07 -5.65 9.37
N ALA A 241 -32.30 -5.42 9.87
CA ALA A 241 -32.79 -4.07 10.13
C ALA A 241 -31.93 -3.36 11.20
N ALA A 242 -31.57 -4.05 12.27
CA ALA A 242 -30.71 -3.52 13.31
C ALA A 242 -29.30 -3.22 12.77
N ALA A 243 -28.76 -4.12 11.96
CA ALA A 243 -27.45 -3.93 11.31
C ALA A 243 -27.44 -2.70 10.40
N GLN A 244 -28.46 -2.56 9.58
CA GLN A 244 -28.62 -1.41 8.69
C GLN A 244 -28.71 -0.09 9.45
N GLU A 245 -29.43 -0.06 10.54
CA GLU A 245 -29.57 1.12 11.38
C GLU A 245 -28.26 1.51 12.07
N CYS A 246 -27.52 0.55 12.59
CA CYS A 246 -26.25 0.81 13.28
C CYS A 246 -25.18 1.38 12.37
N ILE A 247 -25.21 1.04 11.10
CA ILE A 247 -24.27 1.53 10.10
C ILE A 247 -24.75 2.80 9.40
N GLN A 248 -26.03 3.09 9.41
CA GLN A 248 -26.70 4.15 8.65
C GLN A 248 -26.19 5.56 8.99
N LYS A 249 -25.74 5.80 10.22
CA LYS A 249 -25.20 7.12 10.62
C LYS A 249 -23.89 7.49 9.88
N ARG A 250 -23.21 6.54 9.27
CA ARG A 250 -22.04 6.79 8.41
C ARG A 250 -22.39 6.79 6.92
N ALA A 251 -23.49 6.15 6.53
CA ALA A 251 -23.93 6.06 5.14
C ALA A 251 -24.53 7.37 4.59
N VAL A 252 -24.81 8.36 5.44
CA VAL A 252 -25.18 9.73 5.01
C VAL A 252 -24.00 10.46 4.39
N ARG A 253 -22.78 10.01 4.67
CA ARG A 253 -21.63 10.34 3.86
C ARG A 253 -21.46 9.20 2.90
N TYR A 254 -21.78 9.48 1.65
CA TYR A 254 -21.45 8.64 0.53
C TYR A 254 -20.60 7.45 0.96
N ASP A 255 -21.07 6.35 0.53
CA ASP A 255 -20.45 5.05 0.60
C ASP A 255 -19.08 5.07 -0.11
N LYS A 256 -18.13 5.85 0.44
CA LYS A 256 -16.73 5.82 0.00
C LYS A 256 -16.13 4.43 0.13
N ASP A 257 -16.76 3.59 0.96
CA ASP A 257 -16.28 2.29 1.36
C ASP A 257 -17.18 1.14 0.91
N GLY A 258 -18.25 1.39 0.13
CA GLY A 258 -19.17 0.36 -0.37
C GLY A 258 -18.86 -0.10 -1.80
N ASP A 259 -19.53 -1.16 -2.22
CA ASP A 259 -19.40 -1.75 -3.57
C ASP A 259 -19.64 -0.71 -4.68
N ASN A 260 -20.59 0.21 -4.48
CA ASN A 260 -20.89 1.30 -5.42
C ASN A 260 -19.71 2.24 -5.62
N HIS A 261 -18.89 2.46 -4.59
CA HIS A 261 -17.71 3.30 -4.69
C HIS A 261 -16.67 2.67 -5.64
N TYR A 262 -16.33 1.41 -5.42
CA TYR A 262 -15.37 0.70 -6.28
C TYR A 262 -15.88 0.51 -7.68
N ASP A 263 -17.17 0.19 -7.82
CA ASP A 263 -17.81 0.04 -9.12
C ASP A 263 -17.78 1.35 -9.90
N THR A 264 -18.04 2.47 -9.25
CA THR A 264 -18.02 3.80 -9.88
C THR A 264 -16.60 4.18 -10.31
N ILE A 265 -15.60 3.95 -9.46
CA ILE A 265 -14.20 4.21 -9.80
C ILE A 265 -13.76 3.32 -10.96
N SER A 266 -14.08 2.03 -10.89
CA SER A 266 -13.77 1.07 -11.94
C SER A 266 -14.41 1.47 -13.27
N ALA A 267 -15.66 1.88 -13.24
CA ALA A 267 -16.39 2.36 -14.41
C ALA A 267 -15.78 3.63 -14.99
N PHE A 268 -15.36 4.55 -14.13
CA PHE A 268 -14.67 5.77 -14.54
C PHE A 268 -13.38 5.47 -15.29
N ILE A 269 -12.53 4.63 -14.70
CA ILE A 269 -11.26 4.23 -15.31
C ILE A 269 -11.50 3.49 -16.63
N LYS A 270 -12.41 2.53 -16.65
CA LYS A 270 -12.73 1.76 -17.85
C LYS A 270 -13.33 2.62 -18.96
N SER A 271 -14.09 3.66 -18.59
CA SER A 271 -14.67 4.61 -19.55
C SER A 271 -13.60 5.47 -20.22
N MET A 272 -12.63 5.97 -19.45
CA MET A 272 -11.49 6.71 -20.01
C MET A 272 -10.63 5.79 -20.88
N ARG A 273 -10.36 4.59 -20.42
CA ARG A 273 -9.59 3.57 -21.16
C ARG A 273 -10.28 3.16 -22.45
N GLY A 274 -11.59 3.01 -22.39
CA GLY A 274 -12.42 2.57 -23.50
C GLY A 274 -12.84 3.66 -24.47
N SER A 275 -12.33 4.88 -24.29
CA SER A 275 -12.61 6.01 -25.18
C SER A 275 -14.08 6.46 -25.21
N ASP A 276 -14.74 6.41 -24.07
CA ASP A 276 -16.10 6.92 -23.90
C ASP A 276 -16.07 8.17 -22.99
N PRO A 277 -16.00 9.37 -23.59
CA PRO A 277 -15.94 10.61 -22.81
C PRO A 277 -17.23 10.92 -22.06
N ASP A 278 -18.38 10.55 -22.59
CA ASP A 278 -19.68 10.79 -21.95
C ASP A 278 -19.82 9.95 -20.68
N ALA A 279 -19.47 8.68 -20.75
CA ALA A 279 -19.45 7.81 -19.58
C ALA A 279 -18.42 8.29 -18.55
N ALA A 280 -17.22 8.70 -18.99
CA ALA A 280 -16.18 9.19 -18.11
C ALA A 280 -16.67 10.43 -17.31
N VAL A 281 -17.28 11.38 -17.99
CA VAL A 281 -17.82 12.59 -17.35
C VAL A 281 -19.01 12.24 -16.42
N TYR A 282 -19.85 11.30 -16.82
CA TYR A 282 -20.95 10.85 -15.98
C TYR A 282 -20.46 10.23 -14.66
N TYR A 283 -19.49 9.30 -14.73
CA TYR A 283 -18.95 8.68 -13.53
C TYR A 283 -18.14 9.67 -12.68
N LEU A 284 -17.47 10.64 -13.32
CA LEU A 284 -16.85 11.75 -12.61
C LEU A 284 -17.91 12.53 -11.80
N ALA A 285 -19.04 12.86 -12.41
CA ALA A 285 -20.12 13.56 -11.73
C ALA A 285 -20.67 12.75 -10.56
N ARG A 286 -20.82 11.43 -10.70
CA ARG A 286 -21.26 10.56 -9.60
C ARG A 286 -20.27 10.59 -8.43
N MET A 287 -18.96 10.54 -8.69
CA MET A 287 -17.94 10.62 -7.66
C MET A 287 -17.94 11.99 -6.97
N LEU A 288 -18.03 13.07 -7.74
CA LEU A 288 -18.08 14.44 -7.20
C LEU A 288 -19.32 14.69 -6.34
N TYR A 289 -20.49 14.29 -6.85
CA TYR A 289 -21.75 14.41 -6.11
C TYR A 289 -21.71 13.63 -4.79
N ALA A 290 -21.03 12.52 -4.82
CA ALA A 290 -20.86 11.64 -3.67
C ALA A 290 -19.79 12.13 -2.67
N GLY A 291 -19.11 13.21 -2.95
CA GLY A 291 -18.09 13.79 -2.08
C GLY A 291 -16.73 13.11 -2.13
N GLU A 292 -16.42 12.43 -3.22
CA GLU A 292 -15.10 11.82 -3.41
C GLU A 292 -14.00 12.89 -3.36
N ASP A 293 -12.85 12.53 -2.81
CA ASP A 293 -11.69 13.40 -2.74
C ASP A 293 -11.21 13.75 -4.16
N ILE A 294 -11.15 15.04 -4.47
CA ILE A 294 -10.69 15.54 -5.78
C ILE A 294 -9.23 15.16 -6.07
N LYS A 295 -8.40 15.02 -5.05
CA LYS A 295 -7.02 14.56 -5.20
C LYS A 295 -6.96 13.11 -5.66
N PHE A 296 -7.84 12.27 -5.13
CA PHE A 296 -7.97 10.88 -5.53
C PHE A 296 -8.43 10.76 -6.98
N ILE A 297 -9.44 11.53 -7.37
CA ILE A 297 -9.95 11.55 -8.76
C ILE A 297 -8.84 11.99 -9.72
N ALA A 298 -8.15 13.08 -9.40
CA ALA A 298 -7.05 13.61 -10.21
C ALA A 298 -5.92 12.58 -10.36
N ARG A 299 -5.58 11.87 -9.29
CA ARG A 299 -4.60 10.79 -9.30
C ARG A 299 -4.98 9.69 -10.27
N ARG A 300 -6.25 9.28 -10.30
CA ARG A 300 -6.72 8.24 -11.22
C ARG A 300 -6.66 8.68 -12.67
N ILE A 301 -6.92 9.95 -12.94
CA ILE A 301 -6.78 10.52 -14.29
C ILE A 301 -5.31 10.50 -14.72
N MET A 302 -4.38 10.91 -13.85
CA MET A 302 -2.94 10.87 -14.12
C MET A 302 -2.44 9.45 -14.43
N ILE A 303 -2.88 8.48 -13.64
CA ILE A 303 -2.48 7.09 -13.85
C ILE A 303 -2.99 6.59 -15.20
N CYS A 304 -4.26 6.83 -15.53
CA CYS A 304 -4.84 6.44 -16.80
C CYS A 304 -4.14 7.10 -17.99
N ALA A 305 -3.77 8.38 -17.85
CA ALA A 305 -3.01 9.10 -18.88
C ALA A 305 -1.68 8.45 -19.22
N SER A 306 -1.01 7.82 -18.26
CA SER A 306 0.26 7.12 -18.48
C SER A 306 0.06 5.66 -18.85
N GLU A 307 -0.85 4.97 -18.17
CA GLU A 307 -1.07 3.54 -18.36
C GLU A 307 -1.75 3.21 -19.68
N ASP A 308 -2.80 3.97 -20.03
CA ASP A 308 -3.69 3.65 -21.14
C ASP A 308 -3.49 4.54 -22.38
N VAL A 309 -3.03 5.76 -22.21
CA VAL A 309 -2.68 6.67 -23.30
C VAL A 309 -1.18 6.60 -23.59
N GLY A 310 -0.36 6.78 -22.57
CA GLY A 310 1.09 6.70 -22.68
C GLY A 310 1.65 7.55 -23.83
N ASN A 311 2.51 6.95 -24.63
CA ASN A 311 3.15 7.64 -25.73
C ASN A 311 2.29 7.76 -27.00
N ALA A 312 1.08 7.22 -26.99
CA ALA A 312 0.13 7.50 -28.07
C ALA A 312 -0.27 8.98 -28.11
N ASP A 313 -0.31 9.63 -26.93
CA ASP A 313 -0.45 11.07 -26.80
C ASP A 313 0.25 11.55 -25.53
N PRO A 314 1.52 11.97 -25.61
CA PRO A 314 2.28 12.42 -24.44
C PRO A 314 1.65 13.62 -23.70
N GLN A 315 0.82 14.42 -24.38
CA GLN A 315 0.14 15.56 -23.78
C GLN A 315 -0.91 15.14 -22.74
N ALA A 316 -1.42 13.91 -22.80
CA ALA A 316 -2.41 13.45 -21.85
C ALA A 316 -1.92 13.54 -20.40
N LEU A 317 -0.68 13.13 -20.15
CA LEU A 317 -0.08 13.25 -18.81
C LEU A 317 0.10 14.70 -18.39
N ASN A 318 0.54 15.57 -19.29
CA ASN A 318 0.69 17.00 -19.01
C ASN A 318 -0.66 17.64 -18.65
N VAL A 319 -1.71 17.33 -19.39
CA VAL A 319 -3.07 17.82 -19.12
C VAL A 319 -3.55 17.30 -17.75
N ALA A 320 -3.34 16.02 -17.47
CA ALA A 320 -3.76 15.41 -16.21
C ALA A 320 -3.04 16.02 -15.00
N VAL A 321 -1.73 16.26 -15.11
CA VAL A 321 -0.92 16.86 -14.04
C VAL A 321 -1.32 18.33 -13.82
N SER A 322 -1.49 19.09 -14.90
CA SER A 322 -1.94 20.49 -14.80
C SER A 322 -3.32 20.59 -14.16
N ALA A 323 -4.23 19.67 -14.52
CA ALA A 323 -5.56 19.61 -13.93
C ALA A 323 -5.51 19.27 -12.44
N ALA A 324 -4.65 18.33 -12.04
CA ALA A 324 -4.48 17.97 -10.63
C ALA A 324 -4.02 19.15 -9.79
N LEU A 325 -3.01 19.89 -10.26
CA LEU A 325 -2.50 21.09 -9.57
C LEU A 325 -3.53 22.21 -9.52
N ALA A 326 -4.21 22.47 -10.62
CA ALA A 326 -5.22 23.53 -10.70
C ALA A 326 -6.43 23.20 -9.84
N ALA A 327 -6.92 21.97 -9.87
CA ALA A 327 -8.07 21.54 -9.06
C ALA A 327 -7.80 21.67 -7.57
N GLU A 328 -6.61 21.27 -7.12
CA GLU A 328 -6.20 21.40 -5.73
C GLU A 328 -6.12 22.87 -5.29
N ARG A 329 -5.60 23.73 -6.15
CA ARG A 329 -5.43 25.16 -5.86
C ARG A 329 -6.74 25.92 -5.83
N ILE A 330 -7.67 25.59 -6.71
CA ILE A 330 -8.95 26.30 -6.87
C ILE A 330 -10.01 25.72 -5.94
N GLY A 331 -10.09 24.40 -5.81
CA GLY A 331 -11.11 23.74 -5.00
C GLY A 331 -12.48 23.68 -5.67
N LEU A 332 -13.41 22.98 -4.99
CA LEU A 332 -14.80 22.87 -5.44
C LEU A 332 -15.56 24.18 -5.15
N PRO A 333 -16.55 24.53 -5.97
CA PRO A 333 -17.11 23.72 -7.05
C PRO A 333 -16.36 23.80 -8.40
N GLU A 334 -15.50 24.77 -8.62
CA GLU A 334 -14.88 25.03 -9.93
C GLU A 334 -13.91 23.93 -10.35
N ALA A 335 -13.34 23.19 -9.40
CA ALA A 335 -12.45 22.04 -9.70
C ALA A 335 -13.13 20.99 -10.57
N GLN A 336 -14.48 20.87 -10.52
CA GLN A 336 -15.21 19.94 -11.37
C GLN A 336 -15.04 20.25 -12.87
N ILE A 337 -14.91 21.52 -13.21
CA ILE A 337 -14.69 21.97 -14.60
C ILE A 337 -13.33 21.47 -15.10
N ILE A 338 -12.31 21.65 -14.27
CA ILE A 338 -10.92 21.27 -14.56
C ILE A 338 -10.81 19.75 -14.70
N LEU A 339 -11.42 19.01 -13.78
CA LEU A 339 -11.40 17.55 -13.80
C LEU A 339 -12.17 16.99 -15.01
N SER A 340 -13.27 17.64 -15.39
CA SER A 340 -14.03 17.26 -16.60
C SER A 340 -13.18 17.43 -17.87
N GLN A 341 -12.45 18.53 -17.97
CA GLN A 341 -11.55 18.75 -19.10
C GLN A 341 -10.49 17.64 -19.19
N ALA A 342 -9.85 17.33 -18.08
CA ALA A 342 -8.82 16.29 -18.07
C ALA A 342 -9.38 14.90 -18.38
N ALA A 343 -10.49 14.53 -17.75
CA ALA A 343 -11.12 13.23 -17.96
C ALA A 343 -11.58 13.05 -19.41
N SER A 344 -12.22 14.07 -19.99
CA SER A 344 -12.67 14.03 -21.38
C SER A 344 -11.50 13.97 -22.35
N TYR A 345 -10.42 14.74 -22.08
CA TYR A 345 -9.22 14.70 -22.91
C TYR A 345 -8.60 13.29 -22.92
N VAL A 346 -8.40 12.71 -21.75
CA VAL A 346 -7.82 11.35 -21.62
C VAL A 346 -8.72 10.32 -22.29
N ALA A 347 -10.04 10.43 -22.12
CA ALA A 347 -10.99 9.53 -22.76
C ALA A 347 -10.93 9.61 -24.29
N CYS A 348 -10.73 10.83 -24.85
CA CYS A 348 -10.69 11.05 -26.28
C CYS A 348 -9.33 10.81 -26.92
N ALA A 349 -8.28 10.68 -26.11
CA ALA A 349 -6.92 10.49 -26.61
C ALA A 349 -6.74 9.11 -27.25
N PRO A 350 -5.84 8.97 -28.24
CA PRO A 350 -5.47 7.66 -28.75
C PRO A 350 -4.86 6.81 -27.61
N LYS A 351 -5.09 5.52 -27.64
CA LYS A 351 -4.72 4.61 -26.56
C LYS A 351 -3.54 3.74 -26.91
N SER A 352 -2.63 3.62 -25.96
CA SER A 352 -1.56 2.62 -25.96
C SER A 352 -1.10 2.33 -24.54
N ASN A 353 -0.99 1.06 -24.20
CA ASN A 353 -0.40 0.62 -22.95
C ASN A 353 1.04 0.10 -23.13
N ALA A 354 1.69 0.41 -24.25
CA ALA A 354 2.99 -0.15 -24.58
C ALA A 354 4.06 0.18 -23.52
N ALA A 355 4.10 1.42 -23.02
CA ALA A 355 5.03 1.80 -21.97
C ALA A 355 4.73 1.11 -20.63
N TYR A 356 3.45 0.94 -20.30
CA TYR A 356 3.02 0.20 -19.12
C TYR A 356 3.45 -1.28 -19.20
N VAL A 357 3.18 -1.94 -20.32
CA VAL A 357 3.59 -3.33 -20.54
C VAL A 357 5.10 -3.47 -20.52
N ALA A 358 5.82 -2.51 -21.10
CA ALA A 358 7.27 -2.50 -21.10
C ALA A 358 7.86 -2.56 -19.69
N ILE A 359 7.43 -1.68 -18.81
CA ILE A 359 7.95 -1.65 -17.44
C ILE A 359 7.51 -2.87 -16.63
N GLN A 360 6.30 -3.36 -16.85
CA GLN A 360 5.81 -4.57 -16.18
C GLN A 360 6.67 -5.78 -16.54
N ASN A 361 6.97 -5.94 -17.82
CA ASN A 361 7.79 -7.06 -18.30
C ASN A 361 9.25 -6.93 -17.84
N ALA A 362 9.79 -5.71 -17.86
CA ALA A 362 11.16 -5.47 -17.38
C ALA A 362 11.26 -5.74 -15.87
N MET A 363 10.31 -5.29 -15.07
CA MET A 363 10.27 -5.56 -13.63
C MET A 363 10.17 -7.06 -13.34
N GLU A 364 9.33 -7.77 -14.06
CA GLU A 364 9.20 -9.23 -13.93
C GLU A 364 10.51 -9.93 -14.26
N ASN A 365 11.17 -9.51 -15.34
CA ASN A 365 12.48 -10.05 -15.75
C ASN A 365 13.51 -9.85 -14.62
N VAL A 366 13.61 -8.64 -14.08
CA VAL A 366 14.55 -8.34 -12.99
C VAL A 366 14.28 -9.17 -11.74
N LYS A 367 13.01 -9.42 -11.43
CA LYS A 367 12.61 -10.20 -10.24
C LYS A 367 12.87 -11.69 -10.38
N THR A 368 12.71 -12.24 -11.57
CA THR A 368 12.69 -13.69 -11.80
C THR A 368 13.96 -14.25 -12.41
N THR A 369 14.80 -13.40 -13.00
CA THR A 369 16.05 -13.85 -13.62
C THR A 369 17.26 -13.30 -12.87
N ARG A 370 18.40 -13.99 -13.03
CA ARG A 370 19.67 -13.54 -12.47
C ARG A 370 20.06 -12.21 -13.11
N THR A 371 20.33 -11.21 -12.29
CA THR A 371 20.82 -9.90 -12.76
C THR A 371 22.23 -10.03 -13.29
N MET A 372 22.41 -9.76 -14.57
CA MET A 372 23.73 -9.77 -15.21
C MET A 372 24.39 -8.40 -15.04
N PRO A 373 25.74 -8.34 -15.03
CA PRO A 373 26.43 -7.06 -14.93
C PRO A 373 26.11 -6.12 -16.10
N VAL A 374 26.15 -4.83 -15.83
CA VAL A 374 26.09 -3.82 -16.88
C VAL A 374 27.28 -4.02 -17.81
N PRO A 375 27.09 -3.98 -19.14
CA PRO A 375 28.22 -4.09 -20.10
C PRO A 375 29.34 -3.11 -19.77
N VAL A 376 30.58 -3.59 -19.88
CA VAL A 376 31.77 -2.84 -19.44
C VAL A 376 31.83 -1.45 -20.12
N HIS A 377 31.51 -1.36 -21.41
CA HIS A 377 31.55 -0.08 -22.17
C HIS A 377 30.48 0.92 -21.70
N LEU A 378 29.44 0.50 -21.00
CA LEU A 378 28.41 1.37 -20.44
C LEU A 378 28.65 1.77 -18.97
N GLN A 379 29.67 1.18 -18.33
CA GLN A 379 29.97 1.47 -16.94
C GLN A 379 30.57 2.86 -16.77
N ASP A 380 30.34 3.47 -15.61
CA ASP A 380 30.77 4.81 -15.28
C ASP A 380 32.31 4.91 -15.24
N ARG A 381 32.89 5.91 -15.90
CA ARG A 381 34.32 6.21 -15.91
C ARG A 381 34.73 7.31 -14.93
N HIS A 382 33.77 7.95 -14.28
CA HIS A 382 33.99 9.16 -13.48
C HIS A 382 34.51 8.88 -12.07
N TYR A 383 34.52 7.66 -11.58
CA TYR A 383 35.03 7.34 -10.27
C TYR A 383 36.49 6.85 -10.30
N LYS A 384 37.19 7.08 -9.18
CA LYS A 384 38.61 6.69 -9.05
C LYS A 384 38.75 5.17 -9.11
N GLY A 385 39.59 4.71 -10.09
CA GLY A 385 39.80 3.29 -10.30
C GLY A 385 38.94 2.68 -11.41
N ALA A 386 37.98 3.40 -11.97
CA ALA A 386 37.14 2.92 -13.06
C ALA A 386 38.00 2.49 -14.29
N ALA A 387 39.01 3.27 -14.66
CA ALA A 387 39.91 2.97 -15.79
C ALA A 387 40.68 1.66 -15.59
N LYS A 388 41.08 1.33 -14.32
CA LYS A 388 41.78 0.08 -14.01
C LYS A 388 40.91 -1.14 -14.17
N LEU A 389 39.59 -0.98 -14.03
CA LEU A 389 38.59 -2.05 -14.15
C LEU A 389 38.07 -2.15 -15.61
N GLY A 390 38.54 -1.33 -16.52
CA GLY A 390 38.07 -1.29 -17.90
C GLY A 390 36.68 -0.66 -18.08
N HIS A 391 36.17 0.01 -17.07
CA HIS A 391 34.84 0.63 -17.09
C HIS A 391 34.78 1.72 -18.18
N GLY A 392 33.76 1.67 -19.02
CA GLY A 392 33.53 2.62 -20.09
C GLY A 392 34.41 2.42 -21.35
N GLU A 393 35.27 1.41 -21.33
CA GLU A 393 36.11 1.11 -22.49
C GLU A 393 35.27 0.55 -23.64
N GLY A 394 35.46 1.13 -24.84
CA GLY A 394 34.72 0.71 -26.03
C GLY A 394 33.37 1.39 -26.25
N TYR A 395 33.00 2.33 -25.37
CA TYR A 395 31.75 3.08 -25.52
C TYR A 395 31.78 3.96 -26.78
N LYS A 396 30.70 3.92 -27.55
CA LYS A 396 30.51 4.73 -28.75
C LYS A 396 29.50 5.84 -28.45
N TYR A 397 29.97 7.10 -28.51
CA TYR A 397 29.12 8.26 -28.23
C TYR A 397 28.21 8.53 -29.42
N ALA A 398 26.90 8.39 -29.25
CA ALA A 398 25.94 8.44 -30.34
C ALA A 398 25.97 9.76 -31.14
N HIS A 399 26.27 10.89 -30.48
CA HIS A 399 26.37 12.19 -31.15
C HIS A 399 27.51 12.31 -32.16
N ASP A 400 28.52 11.42 -32.10
CA ASP A 400 29.60 11.37 -33.04
C ASP A 400 29.26 10.63 -34.34
N TYR A 401 28.07 10.10 -34.46
CA TYR A 401 27.62 9.27 -35.58
C TYR A 401 26.47 9.93 -36.33
N PRO A 402 26.27 9.58 -37.62
CA PRO A 402 25.15 10.09 -38.41
C PRO A 402 23.81 9.76 -37.73
N LYS A 403 22.83 10.67 -37.87
CA LYS A 403 21.51 10.58 -37.23
C LYS A 403 21.56 10.54 -35.68
N HIS A 404 22.74 10.79 -35.10
CA HIS A 404 23.00 10.64 -33.67
C HIS A 404 22.58 9.24 -33.15
N TYR A 405 22.88 8.24 -33.98
CA TYR A 405 22.57 6.84 -33.69
C TYR A 405 23.78 5.97 -34.09
N VAL A 406 24.08 5.03 -33.22
CA VAL A 406 25.10 4.01 -33.43
C VAL A 406 24.63 2.68 -32.89
N LYS A 407 24.82 1.64 -33.68
CA LYS A 407 24.50 0.28 -33.23
C LYS A 407 25.57 -0.18 -32.24
N GLN A 408 25.17 -0.46 -31.02
CA GLN A 408 25.99 -1.09 -29.97
C GLN A 408 25.11 -1.82 -28.98
N GLN A 409 25.70 -2.66 -28.17
CA GLN A 409 24.97 -3.41 -27.14
C GLN A 409 24.69 -2.51 -25.94
N TYR A 410 23.43 -2.36 -25.58
CA TYR A 410 23.00 -1.66 -24.34
C TYR A 410 22.52 -2.61 -23.26
N LEU A 411 21.82 -3.68 -23.63
CA LEU A 411 21.35 -4.66 -22.65
C LEU A 411 22.50 -5.55 -22.18
N PRO A 412 22.41 -6.07 -20.94
CA PRO A 412 23.40 -7.02 -20.45
C PRO A 412 23.57 -8.25 -21.36
N ASP A 413 24.72 -8.91 -21.23
CA ASP A 413 24.98 -10.17 -21.93
C ASP A 413 23.87 -11.19 -21.62
N GLY A 414 23.42 -11.89 -22.64
CA GLY A 414 22.32 -12.86 -22.55
C GLY A 414 20.94 -12.25 -22.78
N MET A 415 20.84 -10.93 -22.83
CA MET A 415 19.57 -10.23 -23.07
C MET A 415 19.51 -9.56 -24.44
N GLU A 416 20.50 -9.75 -25.27
CA GLU A 416 20.56 -9.13 -26.59
C GLU A 416 19.30 -9.48 -27.41
N GLY A 417 18.70 -8.49 -28.02
CA GLY A 417 17.48 -8.66 -28.80
C GLY A 417 16.18 -8.72 -27.99
N THR A 418 16.25 -8.62 -26.67
CA THR A 418 15.03 -8.54 -25.83
C THR A 418 14.31 -7.23 -26.15
N VAL A 419 12.97 -7.34 -26.35
CA VAL A 419 12.12 -6.19 -26.64
C VAL A 419 11.13 -6.03 -25.49
N PHE A 420 11.20 -4.89 -24.79
CA PHE A 420 10.24 -4.52 -23.75
C PHE A 420 9.23 -3.51 -24.26
N TYR A 421 9.69 -2.52 -25.03
CA TYR A 421 8.84 -1.46 -25.55
C TYR A 421 8.54 -1.69 -27.03
N GLU A 422 7.27 -2.01 -27.31
CA GLU A 422 6.77 -2.18 -28.66
C GLU A 422 5.72 -1.09 -28.93
N PRO A 423 6.10 0.01 -29.61
CA PRO A 423 5.15 1.07 -29.90
C PRO A 423 4.01 0.56 -30.77
N SER A 424 2.79 1.04 -30.47
CA SER A 424 1.60 0.74 -31.26
C SER A 424 1.57 1.57 -32.55
N ASP A 425 0.58 1.37 -33.37
CA ASP A 425 0.29 2.21 -34.53
C ASP A 425 -0.64 3.38 -34.22
N ASN A 426 -0.93 3.63 -32.92
CA ASN A 426 -1.88 4.64 -32.49
C ASN A 426 -1.19 5.96 -32.16
N GLY A 427 -1.75 7.06 -32.65
CA GLY A 427 -1.31 8.42 -32.31
C GLY A 427 0.16 8.64 -32.55
N TYR A 428 0.82 9.27 -31.58
CA TYR A 428 2.22 9.62 -31.68
C TYR A 428 3.16 8.40 -31.74
N GLU A 429 2.73 7.25 -31.23
CA GLU A 429 3.56 6.04 -31.33
C GLU A 429 3.78 5.57 -32.77
N LYS A 430 2.89 5.90 -33.67
CA LYS A 430 3.10 5.67 -35.09
C LYS A 430 4.32 6.44 -35.59
N GLN A 431 4.50 7.69 -35.15
CA GLN A 431 5.66 8.51 -35.47
C GLN A 431 6.93 7.99 -34.82
N ILE A 432 6.84 7.54 -33.55
CA ILE A 432 7.97 6.89 -32.86
C ILE A 432 8.45 5.68 -33.65
N LYS A 433 7.53 4.84 -34.07
CA LYS A 433 7.82 3.62 -34.82
C LYS A 433 8.51 3.93 -36.13
N ALA A 434 8.03 4.93 -36.88
CA ALA A 434 8.63 5.38 -38.13
C ALA A 434 10.02 5.96 -37.89
N HIS A 435 10.20 6.75 -36.82
CA HIS A 435 11.52 7.32 -36.49
C HIS A 435 12.53 6.23 -36.13
N MET A 436 12.14 5.26 -35.32
CA MET A 436 13.03 4.16 -34.95
C MET A 436 13.46 3.32 -36.14
N LYS A 437 12.55 3.12 -37.08
CA LYS A 437 12.87 2.44 -38.34
C LYS A 437 13.86 3.24 -39.16
N TRP A 438 13.64 4.56 -39.29
CA TRP A 438 14.55 5.45 -40.02
C TRP A 438 15.97 5.45 -39.46
N LEU A 439 16.12 5.39 -38.12
CA LEU A 439 17.43 5.31 -37.47
C LEU A 439 18.21 4.06 -37.91
N LYS A 440 17.51 2.93 -38.07
CA LYS A 440 18.14 1.64 -38.38
C LYS A 440 18.37 1.39 -39.86
N ASP A 441 17.72 2.15 -40.72
CA ASP A 441 17.90 2.10 -42.17
C ASP A 441 19.10 2.98 -42.57
#